data_659567d023796ee963f89e94d58ea404
#
_entry.id   659567d023796ee963f89e94d58ea404
#
_cell.length_a   1.000
_cell.length_b   1.000
_cell.length_c   1.000
_cell.angle_alpha   90.00
_cell.angle_beta   90.00
_cell.angle_gamma   90.00
#
_symmetry.space_group_name_H-M   'P 1'
#
loop_
_entity.id
_entity.type
_entity.pdbx_description
1 polymer ?
#
loop_
_entity_poly.entity_id
_entity_poly.type
_entity_poly.pdbx_seq_one_letter_code
_entity_poly.pdbx_strand_id
1 'polypeptide(L)'
;MPIGGSRLKQETAARIRTEWELQTQRLVLDALRVIHAGGTRRIEITHPVSGKGTFAHIDLTVAAVREDGYEADEVDLEIVPDDRYAGTALLWQLTVRVLISINPPEQGWDRFDNTYSNIGEPGAWTTRVDELDALVAANELAVPEPGSTSHYTHRQHLAGRTINGDAVRALCGAYFVPTQDHGSMPECPTCAARLAELPD
;
A
#
# COMPACT_ATOMS: atom_id res chain seq x y z
N MET A 1 13.13 33.84 -21.94
CA MET A 1 13.03 32.40 -21.66
C MET A 1 12.80 32.19 -20.18
N PRO A 2 11.61 31.86 -19.68
CA PRO A 2 11.40 31.61 -18.25
C PRO A 2 11.38 30.10 -17.94
N ILE A 3 12.56 29.48 -17.97
CA ILE A 3 12.71 28.02 -17.64
C ILE A 3 12.90 27.80 -16.13
N GLY A 4 13.30 28.82 -15.35
CA GLY A 4 13.59 28.67 -13.92
C GLY A 4 12.39 28.50 -12.98
N GLY A 5 11.26 29.09 -13.30
CA GLY A 5 10.09 29.08 -12.40
C GLY A 5 9.33 27.76 -12.35
N SER A 6 9.37 26.96 -13.42
CA SER A 6 8.70 25.65 -13.47
C SER A 6 9.47 24.60 -12.65
N ARG A 7 10.78 24.58 -12.76
CA ARG A 7 11.66 23.64 -12.04
C ARG A 7 11.58 23.84 -10.52
N LEU A 8 11.64 25.08 -10.06
CA LEU A 8 11.57 25.39 -8.62
C LEU A 8 10.21 24.99 -8.01
N LYS A 9 9.12 25.16 -8.75
CA LYS A 9 7.79 24.71 -8.33
C LYS A 9 7.70 23.17 -8.24
N GLN A 10 8.30 22.46 -9.19
CA GLN A 10 8.33 20.97 -9.19
C GLN A 10 9.17 20.44 -8.02
N GLU A 11 10.35 21.03 -7.75
CA GLU A 11 11.21 20.66 -6.62
C GLU A 11 10.50 20.91 -5.28
N THR A 12 9.79 22.03 -5.15
CA THR A 12 9.00 22.34 -3.94
C THR A 12 7.84 21.35 -3.76
N ALA A 13 7.13 21.01 -4.81
CA ALA A 13 6.03 20.05 -4.77
C ALA A 13 6.52 18.64 -4.41
N ALA A 14 7.67 18.22 -4.96
CA ALA A 14 8.29 16.93 -4.64
C ALA A 14 8.67 16.85 -3.16
N ARG A 15 9.30 17.90 -2.61
CA ARG A 15 9.67 17.98 -1.19
C ARG A 15 8.45 17.90 -0.27
N ILE A 16 7.40 18.68 -0.55
CA ILE A 16 6.15 18.62 0.24
C ILE A 16 5.56 17.22 0.24
N ARG A 17 5.60 16.53 -0.91
CA ARG A 17 5.11 15.15 -1.03
C ARG A 17 5.94 14.19 -0.18
N THR A 18 7.26 14.22 -0.28
CA THR A 18 8.14 13.36 0.51
C THR A 18 7.96 13.60 2.02
N GLU A 19 7.84 14.85 2.46
CA GLU A 19 7.58 15.19 3.85
C GLU A 19 6.23 14.60 4.34
N TRP A 20 5.19 14.67 3.50
CA TRP A 20 3.88 14.10 3.80
C TRP A 20 3.91 12.56 3.86
N GLU A 21 4.63 11.91 2.95
CA GLU A 21 4.81 10.44 2.98
C GLU A 21 5.56 9.98 4.22
N LEU A 22 6.62 10.68 4.62
CA LEU A 22 7.35 10.43 5.87
C LEU A 22 6.44 10.62 7.09
N GLN A 23 5.63 11.66 7.10
CA GLN A 23 4.67 11.88 8.17
C GLN A 23 3.61 10.77 8.23
N THR A 24 3.10 10.34 7.09
CA THR A 24 2.14 9.23 7.00
C THR A 24 2.76 7.94 7.56
N GLN A 25 3.99 7.62 7.18
CA GLN A 25 4.71 6.45 7.70
C GLN A 25 4.91 6.52 9.22
N ARG A 26 5.21 7.68 9.78
CA ARG A 26 5.31 7.88 11.25
C ARG A 26 3.98 7.61 11.94
N LEU A 27 2.87 8.12 11.39
CA LEU A 27 1.54 7.88 11.95
C LEU A 27 1.15 6.40 11.92
N VAL A 28 1.52 5.68 10.84
CA VAL A 28 1.34 4.23 10.75
C VAL A 28 2.16 3.50 11.82
N LEU A 29 3.43 3.86 11.98
CA LEU A 29 4.29 3.30 13.04
C LEU A 29 3.69 3.52 14.42
N ASP A 30 3.26 4.74 14.74
CA ASP A 30 2.66 5.07 16.04
C ASP A 30 1.38 4.28 16.32
N ALA A 31 0.59 4.01 15.28
CA ALA A 31 -0.58 3.15 15.40
C ALA A 31 -0.19 1.69 15.62
N LEU A 32 0.73 1.14 14.81
CA LEU A 32 1.20 -0.24 14.93
C LEU A 32 1.85 -0.52 16.29
N ARG A 33 2.63 0.39 16.83
CA ARG A 33 3.23 0.25 18.19
C ARG A 33 2.20 -0.03 19.27
N VAL A 34 1.00 0.48 19.08
CA VAL A 34 -0.09 0.30 20.05
C VAL A 34 -0.84 -1.02 19.84
N ILE A 35 -1.00 -1.45 18.58
CA ILE A 35 -1.91 -2.56 18.23
C ILE A 35 -1.22 -3.79 17.63
N HIS A 36 0.12 -3.84 17.52
CA HIS A 36 0.84 -4.95 16.88
C HIS A 36 0.53 -6.35 17.48
N ALA A 37 0.08 -6.39 18.71
CA ALA A 37 -0.34 -7.62 19.39
C ALA A 37 -1.87 -7.83 19.40
N GLY A 38 -2.62 -6.95 18.74
CA GLY A 38 -4.08 -6.98 18.62
C GLY A 38 -4.74 -5.67 19.03
N GLY A 39 -5.77 -5.29 18.28
CA GLY A 39 -6.55 -4.08 18.53
C GLY A 39 -6.82 -3.27 17.29
N THR A 40 -7.48 -2.11 17.47
CA THR A 40 -7.85 -1.19 16.39
C THR A 40 -7.39 0.22 16.70
N ARG A 41 -6.92 0.94 15.69
CA ARG A 41 -6.51 2.34 15.82
C ARG A 41 -6.93 3.14 14.59
N ARG A 42 -7.52 4.34 14.82
CA ARG A 42 -7.80 5.32 13.78
C ARG A 42 -6.62 6.28 13.63
N ILE A 43 -6.25 6.55 12.37
CA ILE A 43 -5.20 7.48 11.96
C ILE A 43 -5.86 8.58 11.12
N GLU A 44 -5.69 9.83 11.50
CA GLU A 44 -6.15 10.98 10.73
C GLU A 44 -5.05 11.49 9.83
N ILE A 45 -5.32 11.59 8.53
CA ILE A 45 -4.38 12.09 7.52
C ILE A 45 -4.81 13.47 7.06
N THR A 46 -3.91 14.44 7.14
CA THR A 46 -4.13 15.81 6.66
C THR A 46 -3.69 15.96 5.20
N HIS A 47 -4.30 16.89 4.47
CA HIS A 47 -3.92 17.17 3.09
C HIS A 47 -2.52 17.82 3.01
N PRO A 48 -1.60 17.34 2.13
CA PRO A 48 -0.19 17.76 2.12
C PRO A 48 0.02 19.25 1.85
N VAL A 49 -0.84 19.88 1.08
CA VAL A 49 -0.69 21.30 0.69
C VAL A 49 -1.48 22.23 1.58
N SER A 50 -2.73 21.90 1.88
CA SER A 50 -3.58 22.80 2.67
C SER A 50 -3.26 22.76 4.16
N GLY A 51 -2.75 21.62 4.67
CA GLY A 51 -2.50 21.40 6.10
C GLY A 51 -3.74 21.57 6.99
N LYS A 52 -4.90 21.87 6.39
CA LYS A 52 -6.16 22.15 7.07
C LYS A 52 -7.22 21.15 6.66
N GLY A 53 -7.85 20.56 7.66
CA GLY A 53 -8.90 19.57 7.47
C GLY A 53 -8.37 18.16 7.19
N THR A 54 -9.22 17.20 7.45
CA THR A 54 -8.94 15.78 7.22
C THR A 54 -8.97 15.49 5.72
N PHE A 55 -7.92 14.86 5.21
CA PHE A 55 -7.85 14.36 3.85
C PHE A 55 -8.47 12.96 3.76
N ALA A 56 -8.12 12.11 4.72
CA ALA A 56 -8.63 10.76 4.87
C ALA A 56 -8.48 10.32 6.33
N HIS A 57 -9.21 9.30 6.73
CA HIS A 57 -8.86 8.52 7.90
C HIS A 57 -8.61 7.06 7.53
N ILE A 58 -7.85 6.40 8.36
CA ILE A 58 -7.49 4.99 8.20
C ILE A 58 -7.86 4.29 9.49
N ASP A 59 -8.72 3.29 9.41
CA ASP A 59 -8.99 2.38 10.51
C ASP A 59 -8.11 1.15 10.32
N LEU A 60 -7.11 1.01 11.19
CA LEU A 60 -6.14 -0.07 11.18
C LEU A 60 -6.46 -1.05 12.31
N THR A 61 -6.62 -2.32 11.98
CA THR A 61 -6.91 -3.41 12.92
C THR A 61 -5.86 -4.51 12.79
N VAL A 62 -5.37 -5.00 13.90
CA VAL A 62 -4.54 -6.21 13.99
C VAL A 62 -5.25 -7.24 14.83
N ALA A 63 -5.30 -8.48 14.37
CA ALA A 63 -5.89 -9.61 15.06
C ALA A 63 -4.91 -10.80 15.10
N ALA A 64 -4.73 -11.39 16.26
CA ALA A 64 -4.00 -12.64 16.41
C ALA A 64 -4.98 -13.81 16.32
N VAL A 65 -4.92 -14.57 15.24
CA VAL A 65 -5.71 -15.78 15.02
C VAL A 65 -4.95 -16.97 15.57
N ARG A 66 -5.53 -17.70 16.50
CA ARG A 66 -4.95 -18.88 17.13
C ARG A 66 -6.01 -19.97 17.21
N GLU A 67 -6.07 -20.79 16.17
CA GLU A 67 -7.00 -21.91 16.03
C GLU A 67 -6.25 -23.22 15.91
N ASP A 68 -6.90 -24.35 16.16
CA ASP A 68 -6.26 -25.66 16.03
C ASP A 68 -5.75 -25.89 14.60
N GLY A 69 -4.43 -25.89 14.44
CA GLY A 69 -3.77 -26.10 13.15
C GLY A 69 -3.62 -24.85 12.29
N TYR A 70 -4.03 -23.66 12.78
CA TYR A 70 -3.84 -22.40 12.08
C TYR A 70 -3.48 -21.27 13.06
N GLU A 71 -2.31 -20.70 12.90
CA GLU A 71 -1.86 -19.53 13.65
C GLU A 71 -1.37 -18.47 12.68
N ALA A 72 -1.90 -17.26 12.80
CA ALA A 72 -1.50 -16.12 11.99
C ALA A 72 -1.78 -14.81 12.73
N ASP A 73 -1.10 -13.76 12.31
CA ASP A 73 -1.43 -12.40 12.69
C ASP A 73 -2.02 -11.71 11.45
N GLU A 74 -3.29 -11.32 11.55
CA GLU A 74 -4.00 -10.64 10.47
C GLU A 74 -3.94 -9.12 10.66
N VAL A 75 -3.89 -8.40 9.55
CA VAL A 75 -4.01 -6.95 9.52
C VAL A 75 -5.04 -6.55 8.49
N ASP A 76 -6.00 -5.73 8.93
CA ASP A 76 -7.00 -5.09 8.09
C ASP A 76 -6.87 -3.59 8.18
N LEU A 77 -7.05 -2.90 7.07
CA LEU A 77 -7.15 -1.46 7.06
C LEU A 77 -8.24 -0.98 6.11
N GLU A 78 -9.04 -0.05 6.59
CA GLU A 78 -10.03 0.66 5.78
C GLU A 78 -9.54 2.10 5.56
N ILE A 79 -9.43 2.53 4.29
CA ILE A 79 -8.99 3.88 3.93
C ILE A 79 -10.20 4.66 3.45
N VAL A 80 -10.65 5.61 4.25
CA VAL A 80 -11.84 6.42 3.98
C VAL A 80 -11.42 7.86 3.69
N PRO A 81 -11.42 8.27 2.42
CA PRO A 81 -11.15 9.67 2.07
C PRO A 81 -12.34 10.58 2.42
N ASP A 82 -12.08 11.86 2.60
CA ASP A 82 -13.12 12.86 2.44
C ASP A 82 -13.63 12.83 0.99
N ASP A 83 -14.94 12.94 0.77
CA ASP A 83 -15.60 12.78 -0.53
C ASP A 83 -14.95 13.57 -1.67
N ARG A 84 -14.37 14.73 -1.36
CA ARG A 84 -13.68 15.59 -2.33
C ARG A 84 -12.44 14.96 -2.94
N TYR A 85 -11.89 13.94 -2.29
CA TYR A 85 -10.62 13.31 -2.68
C TYR A 85 -10.80 11.86 -3.16
N ALA A 86 -12.03 11.36 -3.18
CA ALA A 86 -12.32 10.04 -3.72
C ALA A 86 -11.83 9.92 -5.18
N GLY A 87 -11.11 8.83 -5.49
CA GLY A 87 -10.61 8.54 -6.83
C GLY A 87 -9.44 9.43 -7.31
N THR A 88 -8.85 10.24 -6.44
CA THR A 88 -7.72 11.11 -6.82
C THR A 88 -6.38 10.35 -6.80
N ALA A 89 -5.41 10.82 -7.60
CA ALA A 89 -4.04 10.31 -7.57
C ALA A 89 -3.39 10.45 -6.18
N LEU A 90 -3.76 11.47 -5.41
CA LEU A 90 -3.25 11.67 -4.05
C LEU A 90 -3.76 10.59 -3.09
N LEU A 91 -5.03 10.17 -3.22
CA LEU A 91 -5.58 9.05 -2.44
C LEU A 91 -4.84 7.75 -2.77
N TRP A 92 -4.56 7.52 -4.04
CA TRP A 92 -3.75 6.37 -4.46
C TRP A 92 -2.35 6.39 -3.83
N GLN A 93 -1.66 7.54 -3.83
CA GLN A 93 -0.35 7.69 -3.18
C GLN A 93 -0.42 7.42 -1.67
N LEU A 94 -1.46 7.89 -0.99
CA LEU A 94 -1.71 7.54 0.42
C LEU A 94 -1.83 6.04 0.61
N THR A 95 -2.70 5.41 -0.18
CA THR A 95 -2.94 3.96 -0.11
C THR A 95 -1.64 3.18 -0.24
N VAL A 96 -0.89 3.42 -1.31
CA VAL A 96 0.39 2.73 -1.56
C VAL A 96 1.37 2.96 -0.41
N ARG A 97 1.50 4.20 0.09
CA ARG A 97 2.39 4.53 1.21
C ARG A 97 2.03 3.76 2.47
N VAL A 98 0.74 3.65 2.79
CA VAL A 98 0.26 2.94 3.97
C VAL A 98 0.52 1.44 3.83
N LEU A 99 0.16 0.83 2.70
CA LEU A 99 0.38 -0.59 2.44
C LEU A 99 1.86 -0.98 2.56
N ILE A 100 2.76 -0.22 1.91
CA ILE A 100 4.21 -0.43 1.96
C ILE A 100 4.75 -0.22 3.39
N SER A 101 4.22 0.73 4.13
CA SER A 101 4.65 0.95 5.51
C SER A 101 4.32 -0.24 6.41
N ILE A 102 3.15 -0.87 6.22
CA ILE A 102 2.71 -1.99 7.05
C ILE A 102 3.33 -3.31 6.57
N ASN A 103 3.19 -3.66 5.30
CA ASN A 103 3.74 -4.90 4.75
C ASN A 103 4.02 -4.80 3.26
N PRO A 104 5.27 -4.55 2.81
CA PRO A 104 5.64 -4.69 1.42
C PRO A 104 5.71 -6.18 1.02
N PRO A 105 5.43 -6.54 -0.24
CA PRO A 105 5.02 -5.65 -1.33
C PRO A 105 3.54 -5.25 -1.23
N GLU A 106 3.20 -4.07 -1.74
CA GLU A 106 1.81 -3.62 -1.80
C GLU A 106 0.90 -4.56 -2.62
N GLN A 107 1.48 -5.36 -3.49
CA GLN A 107 0.78 -6.36 -4.29
C GLN A 107 0.32 -7.59 -3.50
N GLY A 108 0.89 -7.81 -2.32
CA GLY A 108 0.52 -8.92 -1.43
C GLY A 108 -0.78 -8.70 -0.66
N TRP A 109 -1.40 -7.53 -0.83
CA TRP A 109 -2.62 -7.20 -0.13
C TRP A 109 -3.87 -7.62 -0.91
N ASP A 110 -4.78 -8.31 -0.23
CA ASP A 110 -6.14 -8.50 -0.71
C ASP A 110 -6.91 -7.20 -0.59
N ARG A 111 -7.85 -6.97 -1.52
CA ARG A 111 -8.67 -5.76 -1.50
C ARG A 111 -10.13 -6.07 -1.74
N PHE A 112 -10.97 -5.53 -0.87
CA PHE A 112 -12.40 -5.46 -1.08
C PHE A 112 -12.87 -4.01 -0.84
N ASP A 113 -13.31 -3.33 -1.90
CA ASP A 113 -13.68 -1.90 -1.89
C ASP A 113 -12.53 -1.02 -1.41
N ASN A 114 -12.66 -0.34 -0.27
CA ASN A 114 -11.63 0.50 0.38
C ASN A 114 -10.95 -0.20 1.58
N THR A 115 -11.23 -1.48 1.78
CA THR A 115 -10.59 -2.34 2.79
C THR A 115 -9.48 -3.16 2.16
N TYR A 116 -8.36 -3.24 2.85
CA TYR A 116 -7.17 -4.01 2.48
C TYR A 116 -6.83 -4.96 3.62
N SER A 117 -6.55 -6.23 3.29
CA SER A 117 -6.23 -7.28 4.27
C SER A 117 -4.91 -7.94 3.93
N ASN A 118 -4.16 -8.30 4.95
CA ASN A 118 -2.94 -9.10 4.80
C ASN A 118 -2.78 -10.03 6.01
N ILE A 119 -2.02 -11.11 5.81
CA ILE A 119 -1.76 -12.14 6.81
C ILE A 119 -0.26 -12.30 6.94
N GLY A 120 0.23 -12.31 8.17
CA GLY A 120 1.62 -12.58 8.50
C GLY A 120 1.76 -13.77 9.45
N GLU A 121 2.96 -14.29 9.55
CA GLU A 121 3.32 -15.26 10.59
C GLU A 121 3.15 -14.62 11.99
N PRO A 122 2.92 -15.44 13.03
CA PRO A 122 2.84 -14.92 14.39
C PRO A 122 4.04 -14.04 14.76
N GLY A 123 3.77 -12.81 15.18
CA GLY A 123 4.79 -11.80 15.51
C GLY A 123 5.26 -10.93 14.33
N ALA A 124 4.72 -11.12 13.14
CA ALA A 124 5.09 -10.34 11.94
C ALA A 124 4.99 -8.83 12.17
N TRP A 125 3.90 -8.38 12.78
CA TRP A 125 3.68 -6.95 13.01
C TRP A 125 4.57 -6.37 14.11
N THR A 126 5.03 -7.18 15.06
CA THR A 126 6.05 -6.78 16.03
C THR A 126 7.39 -6.55 15.35
N THR A 127 7.83 -7.48 14.52
CA THR A 127 9.04 -7.33 13.69
C THR A 127 8.94 -6.09 12.80
N ARG A 128 7.77 -5.87 12.21
CA ARG A 128 7.56 -4.69 11.34
C ARG A 128 7.64 -3.37 12.09
N VAL A 129 7.17 -3.31 13.32
CA VAL A 129 7.34 -2.12 14.17
C VAL A 129 8.82 -1.78 14.35
N ASP A 130 9.68 -2.77 14.63
CA ASP A 130 11.12 -2.54 14.81
C ASP A 130 11.80 -2.04 13.51
N GLU A 131 11.44 -2.63 12.36
CA GLU A 131 11.92 -2.19 11.04
C GLU A 131 11.50 -0.75 10.71
N LEU A 132 10.21 -0.44 10.90
CA LEU A 132 9.71 0.92 10.65
C LEU A 132 10.31 1.94 11.59
N ASP A 133 10.58 1.57 12.83
CA ASP A 133 11.23 2.44 13.81
C ASP A 133 12.62 2.84 13.35
N ALA A 134 13.40 1.90 12.83
CA ALA A 134 14.72 2.17 12.25
C ALA A 134 14.63 3.12 11.04
N LEU A 135 13.67 2.89 10.13
CA LEU A 135 13.46 3.75 8.96
C LEU A 135 13.03 5.17 9.36
N VAL A 136 12.11 5.29 10.32
CA VAL A 136 11.65 6.59 10.83
C VAL A 136 12.77 7.34 11.54
N ALA A 137 13.60 6.65 12.32
CA ALA A 137 14.77 7.25 12.97
C ALA A 137 15.81 7.73 11.95
N ALA A 138 15.99 7.02 10.83
CA ALA A 138 16.85 7.41 9.72
C ALA A 138 16.21 8.48 8.81
N ASN A 139 14.94 8.83 9.01
CA ASN A 139 14.14 9.69 8.13
C ASN A 139 14.07 9.15 6.69
N GLU A 140 13.96 7.84 6.57
CA GLU A 140 13.87 7.09 5.32
C GLU A 140 12.46 6.51 5.12
N LEU A 141 12.02 6.48 3.87
CA LEU A 141 10.77 5.83 3.50
C LEU A 141 10.98 4.33 3.33
N ALA A 142 10.01 3.53 3.80
CA ALA A 142 9.91 2.14 3.39
C ALA A 142 9.79 2.09 1.87
N VAL A 143 10.58 1.22 1.24
CA VAL A 143 10.59 1.04 -0.21
C VAL A 143 9.67 -0.11 -0.60
N PRO A 144 8.99 -0.03 -1.76
CA PRO A 144 8.24 -1.18 -2.26
C PRO A 144 9.22 -2.30 -2.60
N GLU A 145 8.88 -3.50 -2.20
CA GLU A 145 9.58 -4.68 -2.68
C GLU A 145 9.07 -5.03 -4.08
N PRO A 146 9.94 -5.21 -5.07
CA PRO A 146 9.50 -5.65 -6.38
C PRO A 146 8.87 -7.05 -6.27
N GLY A 147 7.77 -7.26 -6.94
CA GLY A 147 7.14 -8.57 -7.03
C GLY A 147 8.12 -9.60 -7.58
N SER A 148 8.07 -10.82 -7.05
CA SER A 148 8.97 -11.92 -7.45
C SER A 148 8.39 -12.80 -8.57
N THR A 149 7.11 -12.60 -8.93
CA THR A 149 6.40 -13.40 -9.93
C THR A 149 5.61 -12.53 -10.90
N SER A 150 5.45 -13.00 -12.13
CA SER A 150 4.53 -12.42 -13.10
C SER A 150 3.10 -12.93 -12.87
N HIS A 151 2.10 -12.06 -13.08
CA HIS A 151 0.70 -12.37 -12.86
C HIS A 151 -0.12 -12.16 -14.13
N TYR A 152 -1.19 -12.94 -14.29
CA TYR A 152 -2.20 -12.70 -15.32
C TYR A 152 -3.27 -11.73 -14.82
N THR A 153 -3.64 -10.78 -15.68
CA THR A 153 -4.75 -9.86 -15.45
C THR A 153 -5.56 -9.64 -16.73
N HIS A 154 -6.80 -9.20 -16.60
CA HIS A 154 -7.64 -8.94 -17.77
C HIS A 154 -7.12 -7.72 -18.54
N ARG A 155 -6.96 -7.87 -19.86
CA ARG A 155 -6.37 -6.85 -20.74
C ARG A 155 -7.07 -5.48 -20.64
N GLN A 156 -8.38 -5.46 -20.44
CA GLN A 156 -9.14 -4.20 -20.28
C GLN A 156 -8.72 -3.41 -19.03
N HIS A 157 -8.18 -4.08 -18.03
CA HIS A 157 -7.70 -3.44 -16.81
C HIS A 157 -6.29 -2.86 -16.95
N LEU A 158 -5.53 -3.27 -17.95
CA LEU A 158 -4.18 -2.75 -18.19
C LEU A 158 -4.19 -1.40 -18.92
N ALA A 159 -5.11 -1.21 -19.86
CA ALA A 159 -5.18 0.01 -20.64
C ALA A 159 -5.49 1.24 -19.78
N GLY A 160 -4.58 2.19 -19.73
CA GLY A 160 -4.67 3.43 -18.95
C GLY A 160 -4.15 3.32 -17.52
N ARG A 161 -4.35 2.19 -16.82
CA ARG A 161 -3.86 2.04 -15.43
C ARG A 161 -2.36 1.96 -15.33
N THR A 162 -1.71 1.27 -16.26
CA THR A 162 -0.22 1.22 -16.33
C THR A 162 0.38 2.61 -16.52
N ILE A 163 -0.27 3.47 -17.31
CA ILE A 163 0.19 4.84 -17.56
C ILE A 163 0.04 5.71 -16.31
N ASN A 164 -1.02 5.48 -15.54
CA ASN A 164 -1.32 6.24 -14.33
C ASN A 164 -0.59 5.71 -13.08
N GLY A 165 0.06 4.54 -13.17
CA GLY A 165 0.63 3.84 -12.02
C GLY A 165 -0.44 3.26 -11.08
N ASP A 166 -1.64 2.97 -11.60
CA ASP A 166 -2.72 2.37 -10.84
C ASP A 166 -2.52 0.86 -10.69
N ALA A 167 -2.91 0.31 -9.55
CA ALA A 167 -2.89 -1.14 -9.36
C ALA A 167 -3.98 -1.84 -10.19
N VAL A 168 -3.63 -3.02 -10.67
CA VAL A 168 -4.54 -3.94 -11.34
C VAL A 168 -4.69 -5.23 -10.53
N ARG A 169 -5.88 -5.82 -10.59
CA ARG A 169 -6.12 -7.10 -9.94
C ARG A 169 -5.66 -8.25 -10.83
N ALA A 170 -4.83 -9.12 -10.27
CA ALA A 170 -4.43 -10.37 -10.90
C ALA A 170 -5.54 -11.43 -10.87
N LEU A 171 -5.40 -12.44 -11.71
CA LEU A 171 -6.29 -13.61 -11.74
C LEU A 171 -6.27 -14.39 -10.41
N CYS A 172 -5.13 -14.42 -9.71
CA CYS A 172 -5.00 -15.00 -8.37
C CYS A 172 -5.64 -14.17 -7.26
N GLY A 173 -6.04 -12.93 -7.53
CA GLY A 173 -6.61 -12.00 -6.55
C GLY A 173 -5.63 -10.94 -6.06
N ALA A 174 -4.32 -11.14 -6.22
CA ALA A 174 -3.31 -10.14 -5.85
C ALA A 174 -3.48 -8.83 -6.64
N TYR A 175 -3.20 -7.70 -6.00
CA TYR A 175 -3.12 -6.40 -6.65
C TYR A 175 -1.66 -6.04 -6.90
N PHE A 176 -1.35 -5.49 -8.07
CA PHE A 176 -0.01 -5.06 -8.40
C PHE A 176 -0.02 -3.88 -9.38
N VAL A 177 1.01 -3.05 -9.32
CA VAL A 177 1.28 -2.04 -10.34
C VAL A 177 2.23 -2.65 -11.36
N PRO A 178 1.85 -2.77 -12.64
CA PRO A 178 2.69 -3.39 -13.66
C PRO A 178 3.85 -2.44 -14.03
N THR A 179 4.95 -2.52 -13.30
CA THR A 179 6.14 -1.66 -13.45
C THR A 179 7.37 -2.39 -13.93
N GLN A 180 7.35 -3.72 -13.97
CA GLN A 180 8.52 -4.54 -14.29
C GLN A 180 8.33 -5.31 -15.59
N ASP A 181 9.46 -5.70 -16.22
CA ASP A 181 9.45 -6.62 -17.35
C ASP A 181 9.06 -8.03 -16.87
N HIS A 182 7.80 -8.38 -17.12
CA HIS A 182 7.24 -9.68 -16.74
C HIS A 182 7.92 -10.86 -17.41
N GLY A 183 8.58 -10.66 -18.58
CA GLY A 183 9.22 -11.72 -19.35
C GLY A 183 10.42 -12.37 -18.65
N SER A 184 10.99 -11.69 -17.65
CA SER A 184 12.12 -12.20 -16.85
C SER A 184 11.69 -12.86 -15.53
N MET A 185 10.39 -12.83 -15.19
CA MET A 185 9.87 -13.32 -13.92
C MET A 185 9.25 -14.72 -14.05
N PRO A 186 9.39 -15.58 -13.02
CA PRO A 186 8.63 -16.82 -12.96
C PRO A 186 7.13 -16.52 -12.87
N GLU A 187 6.33 -17.37 -13.50
CA GLU A 187 4.88 -17.26 -13.50
C GLU A 187 4.29 -17.58 -12.11
N CYS A 188 3.32 -16.81 -11.68
CA CYS A 188 2.59 -17.08 -10.43
C CYS A 188 1.80 -18.39 -10.59
N PRO A 189 2.06 -19.43 -9.75
CA PRO A 189 1.44 -20.74 -9.89
C PRO A 189 -0.09 -20.70 -9.71
N THR A 190 -0.60 -19.81 -8.85
CA THR A 190 -2.04 -19.62 -8.65
C THR A 190 -2.71 -18.98 -9.87
N CYS A 191 -2.02 -18.02 -10.52
CA CYS A 191 -2.52 -17.45 -11.78
C CYS A 191 -2.56 -18.49 -12.88
N ALA A 192 -1.51 -19.32 -13.02
CA ALA A 192 -1.43 -20.39 -14.02
C ALA A 192 -2.57 -21.43 -13.81
N ALA A 193 -2.78 -21.87 -12.57
CA ALA A 193 -3.87 -22.80 -12.25
C ALA A 193 -5.24 -22.23 -12.62
N ARG A 194 -5.53 -20.97 -12.22
CA ARG A 194 -6.83 -20.32 -12.54
C ARG A 194 -7.00 -20.02 -14.02
N LEU A 195 -5.92 -19.73 -14.73
CA LEU A 195 -5.97 -19.53 -16.19
C LEU A 195 -6.39 -20.82 -16.91
N ALA A 196 -5.86 -21.97 -16.45
CA ALA A 196 -6.21 -23.28 -17.02
C ALA A 196 -7.68 -23.70 -16.78
N GLU A 197 -8.37 -23.08 -15.82
CA GLU A 197 -9.78 -23.31 -15.50
C GLU A 197 -10.74 -22.41 -16.31
N LEU A 198 -10.21 -21.41 -17.03
CA LEU A 198 -11.05 -20.52 -17.82
C LEU A 198 -11.54 -21.24 -19.11
N PRO A 199 -12.80 -21.03 -19.51
CA PRO A 199 -13.30 -21.55 -20.80
C PRO A 199 -12.58 -20.83 -21.95
N ASP A 200 -12.40 -21.55 -23.06
CA ASP A 200 -11.83 -21.06 -24.32
C ASP A 200 -12.65 -19.91 -24.95
#